data_1dc153f9ef7dc741c0a2ed79bb38cb1f
#
_entry.id   1dc153f9ef7dc741c0a2ed79bb38cb1f
#
_cell.length_a   1.000
_cell.length_b   1.000
_cell.length_c   1.000
_cell.angle_alpha   90.00
_cell.angle_beta   90.00
_cell.angle_gamma   90.00
#
_symmetry.space_group_name_H-M   'P 1'
#
loop_
_entity.id
_entity.type
_entity.pdbx_description
1 polymer ?
#
loop_
_entity_poly.entity_id
_entity_poly.type
_entity_poly.pdbx_seq_one_letter_code
_entity_poly.pdbx_strand_id
1 'polypeptide(L)'
;ALTCPSRVTLTEVEALGMLEPYGAGNARPLFCLMGATLERLQSVGQNRHLKLRLSKGSSQFDGIFFSVSPDTCPVAAGSRVDAAFYLQINEFRGNRTVQLQMVDIRPSLTVSTREDECLHLLERCLRGDRLLPKEAVHLLPSRSQCVQLWRALEHTVPPEGLTACYLPLLRELSARLEGADPFLRTAFCLEVFRERQLLTLRQEGDTISITLTGQGKHVRLEESGYLQGLHEVMQPKRGGDHHD
;
A
#
# COMPACT_ATOMS: atom_id res chain seq x y z
N ALA A 1 -21.58 6.65 -1.63
CA ALA A 1 -21.19 6.42 -0.23
C ALA A 1 -20.79 7.73 0.43
N LEU A 2 -21.04 7.87 1.72
CA LEU A 2 -20.65 9.03 2.52
C LEU A 2 -19.27 8.77 3.16
N THR A 3 -18.42 9.80 3.24
CA THR A 3 -17.15 9.68 3.97
C THR A 3 -17.43 9.53 5.46
N CYS A 4 -16.84 8.49 6.07
CA CYS A 4 -16.97 8.28 7.51
C CYS A 4 -16.13 9.34 8.26
N PRO A 5 -16.72 10.03 9.25
CA PRO A 5 -15.96 10.93 10.11
C PRO A 5 -14.89 10.15 10.91
N SER A 6 -13.87 10.85 11.37
CA SER A 6 -12.77 10.27 12.16
C SER A 6 -13.25 9.69 13.50
N ARG A 7 -14.41 10.11 13.98
CA ARG A 7 -15.04 9.61 15.19
C ARG A 7 -16.55 9.51 14.98
N VAL A 8 -17.15 8.38 15.38
CA VAL A 8 -18.58 8.14 15.30
C VAL A 8 -19.07 7.75 16.68
N THR A 9 -20.07 8.46 17.17
CA THR A 9 -20.69 8.23 18.49
C THR A 9 -21.97 7.39 18.38
N LEU A 10 -22.39 6.80 19.50
CA LEU A 10 -23.67 6.08 19.57
C LEU A 10 -24.85 6.99 19.19
N THR A 11 -24.87 8.22 19.70
CA THR A 11 -25.94 9.19 19.41
C THR A 11 -26.06 9.52 17.93
N GLU A 12 -24.91 9.64 17.22
CA GLU A 12 -24.91 9.88 15.76
C GLU A 12 -25.46 8.68 15.00
N VAL A 13 -25.13 7.46 15.42
CA VAL A 13 -25.70 6.25 14.80
C VAL A 13 -27.17 6.10 15.09
N GLU A 14 -27.63 6.43 16.30
CA GLU A 14 -29.06 6.44 16.67
C GLU A 14 -29.84 7.45 15.82
N ALA A 15 -29.26 8.62 15.57
CA ALA A 15 -29.89 9.66 14.75
C ALA A 15 -30.10 9.19 13.29
N LEU A 16 -29.34 8.23 12.77
CA LEU A 16 -29.60 7.66 11.45
C LEU A 16 -30.95 6.91 11.40
N GLY A 17 -31.47 6.46 12.53
CA GLY A 17 -32.80 5.85 12.62
C GLY A 17 -33.93 6.79 12.20
N MET A 18 -33.74 8.13 12.27
CA MET A 18 -34.73 9.10 11.77
C MET A 18 -34.90 9.05 10.24
N LEU A 19 -33.95 8.40 9.53
CA LEU A 19 -34.03 8.21 8.08
C LEU A 19 -34.82 6.94 7.69
N GLU A 20 -35.28 6.16 8.65
CA GLU A 20 -36.09 4.95 8.40
C GLU A 20 -37.54 5.30 8.08
N PRO A 21 -38.31 4.45 7.34
CA PRO A 21 -37.90 3.16 6.84
C PRO A 21 -37.06 3.23 5.55
N TYR A 22 -36.06 2.38 5.46
CA TYR A 22 -35.24 2.23 4.24
C TYR A 22 -36.00 1.38 3.21
N GLY A 23 -35.82 1.67 1.92
CA GLY A 23 -36.48 0.96 0.82
C GLY A 23 -36.06 1.48 -0.57
N ALA A 24 -36.85 1.14 -1.58
CA ALA A 24 -36.53 1.46 -2.98
C ALA A 24 -36.32 2.94 -3.27
N GLY A 25 -37.05 3.84 -2.59
CA GLY A 25 -36.91 5.30 -2.71
C GLY A 25 -36.04 5.96 -1.64
N ASN A 26 -35.59 5.21 -0.64
CA ASN A 26 -34.82 5.70 0.50
C ASN A 26 -33.76 4.67 0.90
N ALA A 27 -32.63 4.69 0.22
CA ALA A 27 -31.55 3.72 0.46
C ALA A 27 -30.87 3.97 1.82
N ARG A 28 -30.55 2.88 2.54
CA ARG A 28 -29.76 2.98 3.77
C ARG A 28 -28.43 3.69 3.49
N PRO A 29 -28.01 4.67 4.32
CA PRO A 29 -26.74 5.39 4.14
C PRO A 29 -25.55 4.44 4.14
N LEU A 30 -24.83 4.40 3.04
CA LEU A 30 -23.58 3.65 2.88
C LEU A 30 -22.41 4.59 3.13
N PHE A 31 -21.55 4.23 4.07
CA PHE A 31 -20.36 5.00 4.42
C PHE A 31 -19.12 4.37 3.81
N CYS A 32 -18.07 5.18 3.63
CA CYS A 32 -16.74 4.69 3.26
C CYS A 32 -15.64 5.27 4.15
N LEU A 33 -14.62 4.46 4.37
CA LEU A 33 -13.38 4.82 5.06
C LEU A 33 -12.22 4.52 4.11
N MET A 34 -11.64 5.57 3.52
CA MET A 34 -10.58 5.47 2.54
C MET A 34 -9.21 5.49 3.21
N GLY A 35 -8.28 4.63 2.77
CA GLY A 35 -6.90 4.64 3.24
C GLY A 35 -6.73 4.28 4.71
N ALA A 36 -7.62 3.47 5.27
CA ALA A 36 -7.49 2.92 6.63
C ALA A 36 -6.46 1.79 6.67
N THR A 37 -5.90 1.51 7.83
CA THR A 37 -5.07 0.32 8.06
C THR A 37 -5.94 -0.78 8.64
N LEU A 38 -5.90 -1.98 8.07
CA LEU A 38 -6.52 -3.18 8.62
C LEU A 38 -5.59 -3.78 9.68
N GLU A 39 -5.82 -3.44 10.96
CA GLU A 39 -4.94 -3.88 12.05
C GLU A 39 -5.12 -5.36 12.39
N ARG A 40 -6.36 -5.82 12.36
CA ARG A 40 -6.70 -7.19 12.76
C ARG A 40 -7.80 -7.76 11.87
N LEU A 41 -7.63 -9.04 11.56
CA LEU A 41 -8.63 -9.86 10.88
C LEU A 41 -8.77 -11.17 11.67
N GLN A 42 -9.97 -11.50 12.11
CA GLN A 42 -10.25 -12.69 12.90
C GLN A 42 -11.50 -13.39 12.39
N SER A 43 -11.37 -14.69 12.11
CA SER A 43 -12.50 -15.51 11.76
C SER A 43 -13.41 -15.77 12.98
N VAL A 44 -14.71 -15.70 12.75
CA VAL A 44 -15.75 -15.97 13.75
C VAL A 44 -16.89 -16.79 13.13
N GLY A 45 -17.74 -17.38 13.97
CA GLY A 45 -18.92 -18.12 13.49
C GLY A 45 -18.56 -19.31 12.59
N GLN A 46 -17.64 -20.18 13.01
CA GLN A 46 -17.20 -21.35 12.23
C GLN A 46 -16.62 -20.98 10.86
N ASN A 47 -15.77 -19.96 10.80
CA ASN A 47 -15.13 -19.41 9.60
C ASN A 47 -16.08 -18.82 8.55
N ARG A 48 -17.31 -18.48 8.94
CA ARG A 48 -18.29 -17.90 8.01
C ARG A 48 -18.36 -16.38 8.03
N HIS A 49 -17.71 -15.74 8.99
CA HIS A 49 -17.71 -14.29 9.14
C HIS A 49 -16.32 -13.82 9.57
N LEU A 50 -15.98 -12.56 9.28
CA LEU A 50 -14.74 -11.93 9.72
C LEU A 50 -15.03 -10.78 10.65
N LYS A 51 -14.43 -10.81 11.84
CA LYS A 51 -14.30 -9.64 12.71
C LYS A 51 -13.02 -8.92 12.37
N LEU A 52 -13.08 -7.62 12.17
CA LEU A 52 -11.95 -6.83 11.76
C LEU A 52 -11.82 -5.56 12.61
N ARG A 53 -10.60 -5.02 12.65
CA ARG A 53 -10.31 -3.71 13.23
C ARG A 53 -9.59 -2.86 12.22
N LEU A 54 -10.16 -1.68 11.94
CA LEU A 54 -9.58 -0.66 11.08
C LEU A 54 -9.07 0.49 11.93
N SER A 55 -7.96 1.11 11.55
CA SER A 55 -7.49 2.36 12.12
C SER A 55 -7.28 3.42 11.04
N LYS A 56 -7.52 4.68 11.41
CA LYS A 56 -7.19 5.84 10.58
C LYS A 56 -6.83 7.02 11.49
N GLY A 57 -5.58 7.47 11.38
CA GLY A 57 -5.04 8.44 12.35
C GLY A 57 -5.10 7.86 13.77
N SER A 58 -5.68 8.60 14.71
CA SER A 58 -5.87 8.17 16.10
C SER A 58 -7.14 7.35 16.35
N SER A 59 -7.97 7.14 15.32
CA SER A 59 -9.29 6.50 15.47
C SER A 59 -9.23 5.03 15.13
N GLN A 60 -9.97 4.22 15.88
CA GLN A 60 -10.14 2.78 15.65
C GLN A 60 -11.62 2.44 15.47
N PHE A 61 -11.90 1.49 14.60
CA PHE A 61 -13.24 1.03 14.24
C PHE A 61 -13.28 -0.49 14.25
N ASP A 62 -14.20 -1.05 15.01
CA ASP A 62 -14.50 -2.48 14.97
C ASP A 62 -15.57 -2.77 13.92
N GLY A 63 -15.36 -3.80 13.12
CA GLY A 63 -16.27 -4.20 12.05
C GLY A 63 -16.55 -5.69 12.03
N ILE A 64 -17.65 -6.03 11.38
CA ILE A 64 -18.06 -7.40 11.08
C ILE A 64 -18.36 -7.52 9.58
N PHE A 65 -17.78 -8.52 8.93
CA PHE A 65 -18.04 -8.85 7.55
C PHE A 65 -18.76 -10.20 7.49
N PHE A 66 -20.05 -10.16 7.23
CA PHE A 66 -20.86 -11.35 7.18
C PHE A 66 -20.62 -12.12 5.89
N SER A 67 -20.69 -13.44 5.96
CA SER A 67 -20.60 -14.36 4.83
C SER A 67 -19.29 -14.28 4.02
N VAL A 68 -18.21 -13.86 4.68
CA VAL A 68 -16.84 -13.82 4.11
C VAL A 68 -15.92 -14.66 5.00
N SER A 69 -15.15 -15.54 4.40
CA SER A 69 -14.10 -16.33 5.06
C SER A 69 -12.72 -15.68 4.91
N PRO A 70 -11.72 -16.06 5.72
CA PRO A 70 -10.36 -15.59 5.55
C PRO A 70 -9.79 -15.82 4.14
N ASP A 71 -10.13 -16.97 3.53
CA ASP A 71 -9.62 -17.38 2.23
C ASP A 71 -10.22 -16.58 1.06
N THR A 72 -11.40 -15.97 1.28
CA THR A 72 -12.09 -15.16 0.27
C THR A 72 -11.92 -13.65 0.49
N CYS A 73 -11.29 -13.25 1.59
CA CYS A 73 -11.03 -11.84 1.87
C CYS A 73 -9.88 -11.32 0.99
N PRO A 74 -10.10 -10.23 0.22
CA PRO A 74 -9.08 -9.73 -0.73
C PRO A 74 -7.93 -8.98 -0.06
N VAL A 75 -7.95 -8.85 1.28
CA VAL A 75 -6.98 -8.06 2.05
C VAL A 75 -6.49 -8.81 3.28
N ALA A 76 -5.25 -8.57 3.69
CA ALA A 76 -4.64 -9.16 4.88
C ALA A 76 -4.45 -8.10 5.99
N ALA A 77 -4.26 -8.56 7.22
CA ALA A 77 -3.87 -7.68 8.32
C ALA A 77 -2.54 -6.95 8.00
N GLY A 78 -2.45 -5.68 8.36
CA GLY A 78 -1.35 -4.79 8.01
C GLY A 78 -1.57 -4.01 6.70
N SER A 79 -2.53 -4.40 5.84
CA SER A 79 -2.80 -3.73 4.57
C SER A 79 -3.49 -2.36 4.77
N ARG A 80 -3.20 -1.43 3.85
CA ARG A 80 -4.03 -0.23 3.67
C ARG A 80 -5.23 -0.56 2.80
N VAL A 81 -6.41 -0.17 3.27
CA VAL A 81 -7.68 -0.58 2.68
C VAL A 81 -8.64 0.59 2.51
N ASP A 82 -9.51 0.49 1.52
CA ASP A 82 -10.74 1.26 1.40
C ASP A 82 -11.90 0.35 1.78
N ALA A 83 -12.73 0.79 2.69
CA ALA A 83 -13.82 0.01 3.25
C ALA A 83 -15.16 0.70 3.02
N ALA A 84 -16.18 -0.06 2.58
CA ALA A 84 -17.57 0.36 2.50
C ALA A 84 -18.41 -0.41 3.53
N PHE A 85 -19.26 0.30 4.27
CA PHE A 85 -20.01 -0.30 5.38
C PHE A 85 -21.26 0.50 5.74
N TYR A 86 -22.15 -0.16 6.47
CA TYR A 86 -23.22 0.48 7.22
C TYR A 86 -22.79 0.66 8.68
N LEU A 87 -23.21 1.77 9.29
CA LEU A 87 -23.08 1.96 10.73
C LEU A 87 -24.22 1.24 11.44
N GLN A 88 -23.88 0.51 12.50
CA GLN A 88 -24.84 -0.15 13.37
C GLN A 88 -24.39 -0.07 14.83
N ILE A 89 -25.33 -0.26 15.74
CA ILE A 89 -25.07 -0.43 17.16
C ILE A 89 -25.05 -1.92 17.44
N ASN A 90 -23.92 -2.39 17.96
CA ASN A 90 -23.79 -3.74 18.48
C ASN A 90 -24.06 -3.71 19.98
N GLU A 91 -24.99 -4.53 20.43
CA GLU A 91 -25.30 -4.72 21.85
C GLU A 91 -24.89 -6.12 22.30
N PHE A 92 -23.96 -6.18 23.23
CA PHE A 92 -23.46 -7.43 23.76
C PHE A 92 -23.28 -7.32 25.28
N ARG A 93 -23.97 -8.17 26.03
CA ARG A 93 -23.95 -8.20 27.52
C ARG A 93 -24.21 -6.82 28.15
N GLY A 94 -25.18 -6.09 27.61
CA GLY A 94 -25.54 -4.74 28.08
C GLY A 94 -24.59 -3.62 27.63
N ASN A 95 -23.47 -3.93 26.96
CA ASN A 95 -22.59 -2.92 26.40
C ASN A 95 -22.99 -2.60 24.95
N ARG A 96 -23.20 -1.32 24.67
CA ARG A 96 -23.55 -0.81 23.34
C ARG A 96 -22.33 -0.13 22.73
N THR A 97 -21.96 -0.55 21.53
CA THR A 97 -20.82 -0.01 20.78
C THR A 97 -21.17 0.22 19.33
N VAL A 98 -20.56 1.23 18.72
CA VAL A 98 -20.63 1.42 17.26
C VAL A 98 -19.84 0.30 16.59
N GLN A 99 -20.43 -0.33 15.60
CA GLN A 99 -19.80 -1.37 14.79
C GLN A 99 -20.04 -1.10 13.30
N LEU A 100 -19.03 -1.35 12.49
CA LEU A 100 -19.12 -1.29 11.03
C LEU A 100 -19.67 -2.62 10.51
N GLN A 101 -20.84 -2.61 9.89
CA GLN A 101 -21.33 -3.75 9.12
C GLN A 101 -20.75 -3.64 7.71
N MET A 102 -19.70 -4.41 7.43
CA MET A 102 -18.97 -4.35 6.17
C MET A 102 -19.85 -4.77 4.99
N VAL A 103 -19.73 -4.03 3.91
CA VAL A 103 -20.35 -4.32 2.60
C VAL A 103 -19.27 -4.73 1.61
N ASP A 104 -18.13 -4.00 1.62
CA ASP A 104 -17.00 -4.27 0.74
C ASP A 104 -15.69 -3.80 1.38
N ILE A 105 -14.58 -4.42 1.00
CA ILE A 105 -13.23 -4.03 1.38
C ILE A 105 -12.26 -4.35 0.25
N ARG A 106 -11.36 -3.41 -0.05
CA ARG A 106 -10.35 -3.58 -1.11
C ARG A 106 -9.02 -2.95 -0.70
N PRO A 107 -7.90 -3.33 -1.34
CA PRO A 107 -6.65 -2.60 -1.21
C PRO A 107 -6.83 -1.13 -1.56
N SER A 108 -6.30 -0.24 -0.72
CA SER A 108 -6.48 1.21 -0.93
C SER A 108 -5.57 1.73 -2.03
N LEU A 109 -6.13 2.56 -2.91
CA LEU A 109 -5.39 3.38 -3.87
C LEU A 109 -4.99 4.74 -3.29
N THR A 110 -5.44 5.07 -2.07
CA THR A 110 -5.07 6.32 -1.40
C THR A 110 -3.60 6.30 -0.99
N VAL A 111 -2.84 7.26 -1.47
CA VAL A 111 -1.43 7.47 -1.11
C VAL A 111 -1.35 8.06 0.30
N SER A 112 -0.47 7.57 1.15
CA SER A 112 -0.14 8.23 2.42
C SER A 112 0.86 9.35 2.18
N THR A 113 0.92 10.35 3.07
CA THR A 113 1.91 11.44 2.99
C THR A 113 3.35 10.91 2.83
N ARG A 114 3.71 9.87 3.59
CA ARG A 114 5.04 9.26 3.49
C ARG A 114 5.28 8.56 2.14
N GLU A 115 4.29 7.86 1.62
CA GLU A 115 4.39 7.22 0.30
C GLU A 115 4.48 8.28 -0.81
N ASP A 116 3.71 9.37 -0.70
CA ASP A 116 3.76 10.50 -1.62
C ASP A 116 5.15 11.15 -1.64
N GLU A 117 5.72 11.43 -0.48
CA GLU A 117 7.10 11.92 -0.35
C GLU A 117 8.12 10.96 -0.98
N CYS A 118 7.95 9.64 -0.79
CA CYS A 118 8.80 8.62 -1.41
C CYS A 118 8.69 8.63 -2.93
N LEU A 119 7.46 8.66 -3.47
CA LEU A 119 7.25 8.68 -4.92
C LEU A 119 7.75 9.98 -5.56
N HIS A 120 7.59 11.11 -4.88
CA HIS A 120 8.12 12.39 -5.34
C HIS A 120 9.66 12.39 -5.37
N LEU A 121 10.31 11.81 -4.34
CA LEU A 121 11.77 11.67 -4.32
C LEU A 121 12.25 10.73 -5.44
N LEU A 122 11.56 9.62 -5.68
CA LEU A 122 11.83 8.72 -6.80
C LEU A 122 11.74 9.46 -8.14
N GLU A 123 10.66 10.20 -8.35
CA GLU A 123 10.43 10.94 -9.60
C GLU A 123 11.55 11.96 -9.87
N ARG A 124 11.99 12.71 -8.86
CA ARG A 124 13.13 13.61 -8.94
C ARG A 124 14.41 12.88 -9.34
N CYS A 125 14.67 11.72 -8.74
CA CYS A 125 15.81 10.87 -9.08
C CYS A 125 15.77 10.43 -10.56
N LEU A 126 14.63 9.94 -11.03
CA LEU A 126 14.47 9.45 -12.40
C LEU A 126 14.56 10.55 -13.46
N ARG A 127 14.18 11.79 -13.11
CA ARG A 127 14.37 12.97 -13.98
C ARG A 127 15.83 13.46 -14.04
N GLY A 128 16.70 12.97 -13.16
CA GLY A 128 18.07 13.46 -13.03
C GLY A 128 18.20 14.77 -12.25
N ASP A 129 17.20 15.10 -11.43
CA ASP A 129 17.25 16.28 -10.56
C ASP A 129 18.36 16.14 -9.51
N ARG A 130 18.94 17.28 -9.11
CA ARG A 130 19.97 17.29 -8.08
C ARG A 130 19.42 16.80 -6.74
N LEU A 131 19.96 15.69 -6.25
CA LEU A 131 19.64 15.12 -4.94
C LEU A 131 20.67 15.56 -3.88
N LEU A 132 20.24 15.61 -2.64
CA LEU A 132 21.14 15.75 -1.49
C LEU A 132 21.68 14.36 -1.09
N PRO A 133 22.89 14.28 -0.51
CA PRO A 133 23.46 13.00 -0.05
C PRO A 133 22.51 12.22 0.90
N LYS A 134 21.82 12.92 1.79
CA LYS A 134 20.81 12.30 2.70
C LYS A 134 19.62 11.70 1.93
N GLU A 135 19.19 12.30 0.83
CA GLU A 135 18.10 11.78 -0.01
C GLU A 135 18.57 10.55 -0.80
N ALA A 136 19.79 10.57 -1.32
CA ALA A 136 20.39 9.46 -2.05
C ALA A 136 20.53 8.19 -1.18
N VAL A 137 20.84 8.32 0.12
CA VAL A 137 20.93 7.22 1.07
C VAL A 137 19.60 6.48 1.21
N HIS A 138 18.47 7.19 1.19
CA HIS A 138 17.14 6.58 1.29
C HIS A 138 16.77 5.76 0.03
N LEU A 139 17.19 6.22 -1.14
CA LEU A 139 16.96 5.54 -2.42
C LEU A 139 17.84 4.30 -2.60
N LEU A 140 19.09 4.33 -2.13
CA LEU A 140 20.09 3.31 -2.43
C LEU A 140 19.74 1.96 -1.77
N PRO A 141 19.39 0.92 -2.54
CA PRO A 141 19.08 -0.39 -1.99
C PRO A 141 20.36 -1.14 -1.61
N SER A 142 20.28 -2.00 -0.61
CA SER A 142 21.32 -2.99 -0.38
C SER A 142 21.24 -4.12 -1.42
N ARG A 143 22.35 -4.84 -1.61
CA ARG A 143 22.35 -6.04 -2.46
C ARG A 143 21.32 -7.08 -2.00
N SER A 144 21.15 -7.24 -0.68
CA SER A 144 20.15 -8.13 -0.10
C SER A 144 18.73 -7.75 -0.53
N GLN A 145 18.40 -6.45 -0.48
CA GLN A 145 17.08 -5.97 -0.88
C GLN A 145 16.81 -6.19 -2.38
N CYS A 146 17.81 -5.98 -3.24
CA CYS A 146 17.66 -6.30 -4.67
C CYS A 146 17.36 -7.79 -4.90
N VAL A 147 18.05 -8.69 -4.17
CA VAL A 147 17.82 -10.14 -4.25
C VAL A 147 16.45 -10.52 -3.69
N GLN A 148 16.05 -9.95 -2.55
CA GLN A 148 14.74 -10.21 -1.94
C GLN A 148 13.61 -9.77 -2.89
N LEU A 149 13.73 -8.59 -3.49
CA LEU A 149 12.75 -8.09 -4.44
C LEU A 149 12.68 -8.97 -5.69
N TRP A 150 13.83 -9.36 -6.25
CA TRP A 150 13.86 -10.22 -7.43
C TRP A 150 13.13 -11.55 -7.17
N ARG A 151 13.42 -12.21 -6.05
CA ARG A 151 12.74 -13.44 -5.64
C ARG A 151 11.23 -13.22 -5.42
N ALA A 152 10.85 -12.09 -4.83
CA ALA A 152 9.46 -11.73 -4.66
C ALA A 152 8.74 -11.58 -6.02
N LEU A 153 9.40 -10.94 -7.00
CA LEU A 153 8.87 -10.79 -8.35
C LEU A 153 8.74 -12.14 -9.07
N GLU A 154 9.75 -13.02 -8.99
CA GLU A 154 9.67 -14.37 -9.57
C GLU A 154 8.52 -15.20 -9.00
N HIS A 155 8.14 -14.96 -7.74
CA HIS A 155 7.01 -15.63 -7.10
C HIS A 155 5.65 -14.99 -7.44
N THR A 156 5.62 -13.68 -7.66
CA THR A 156 4.38 -12.90 -7.81
C THR A 156 3.98 -12.73 -9.28
N VAL A 157 4.95 -12.64 -10.19
CA VAL A 157 4.72 -12.38 -11.61
C VAL A 157 4.73 -13.69 -12.40
N PRO A 158 3.58 -14.13 -12.96
CA PRO A 158 3.52 -15.32 -13.77
C PRO A 158 4.24 -15.15 -15.11
N PRO A 159 4.56 -16.24 -15.85
CA PRO A 159 5.31 -16.18 -17.11
C PRO A 159 4.67 -15.29 -18.19
N GLU A 160 3.34 -15.21 -18.22
CA GLU A 160 2.57 -14.36 -19.13
C GLU A 160 2.59 -12.87 -18.75
N GLY A 161 3.14 -12.55 -17.58
CA GLY A 161 3.15 -11.19 -17.02
C GLY A 161 2.01 -10.95 -16.02
N LEU A 162 2.11 -9.85 -15.29
CA LEU A 162 1.16 -9.41 -14.27
C LEU A 162 0.66 -8.02 -14.61
N THR A 163 -0.65 -7.82 -14.56
CA THR A 163 -1.26 -6.48 -14.55
C THR A 163 -2.01 -6.29 -13.24
N ALA A 164 -1.66 -5.25 -12.49
CA ALA A 164 -2.19 -4.99 -11.15
C ALA A 164 -2.26 -3.49 -10.85
N CYS A 165 -2.97 -3.11 -9.78
CA CYS A 165 -2.91 -1.75 -9.27
C CYS A 165 -1.51 -1.47 -8.68
N TYR A 166 -0.91 -0.34 -9.08
CA TYR A 166 0.49 0.01 -8.77
C TYR A 166 0.78 0.08 -7.27
N LEU A 167 0.03 0.89 -6.53
CA LEU A 167 0.28 1.09 -5.09
C LEU A 167 0.07 -0.18 -4.26
N PRO A 168 -1.01 -0.96 -4.43
CA PRO A 168 -1.17 -2.24 -3.74
C PRO A 168 -0.03 -3.22 -4.02
N LEU A 169 0.37 -3.36 -5.29
CA LEU A 169 1.49 -4.24 -5.66
C LEU A 169 2.80 -3.76 -5.05
N LEU A 170 3.07 -2.45 -5.10
CA LEU A 170 4.28 -1.88 -4.52
C LEU A 170 4.35 -2.11 -3.00
N ARG A 171 3.22 -1.97 -2.29
CA ARG A 171 3.11 -2.28 -0.85
C ARG A 171 3.33 -3.76 -0.55
N GLU A 172 2.74 -4.63 -1.35
CA GLU A 172 2.91 -6.08 -1.21
C GLU A 172 4.38 -6.50 -1.38
N LEU A 173 5.03 -6.01 -2.45
CA LEU A 173 6.44 -6.30 -2.71
C LEU A 173 7.34 -5.71 -1.62
N SER A 174 7.08 -4.48 -1.18
CA SER A 174 7.87 -3.81 -0.16
C SER A 174 7.77 -4.48 1.22
N ALA A 175 6.65 -5.11 1.53
CA ALA A 175 6.47 -5.87 2.78
C ALA A 175 7.38 -7.10 2.87
N ARG A 176 7.96 -7.54 1.75
CA ARG A 176 8.91 -8.67 1.69
C ARG A 176 10.38 -8.24 1.76
N LEU A 177 10.65 -6.93 1.81
CA LEU A 177 11.98 -6.37 1.94
C LEU A 177 12.29 -6.02 3.39
N GLU A 178 13.44 -6.46 3.86
CA GLU A 178 13.97 -6.11 5.17
C GLU A 178 14.85 -4.86 5.08
N GLY A 179 14.95 -4.11 6.19
CA GLY A 179 15.82 -2.95 6.32
C GLY A 179 15.11 -1.61 6.12
N ALA A 180 15.90 -0.56 5.82
CA ALA A 180 15.40 0.81 5.73
C ALA A 180 14.62 1.06 4.43
N ASP A 181 13.61 1.92 4.52
CA ASP A 181 12.84 2.48 3.39
C ASP A 181 12.36 1.44 2.34
N PRO A 182 11.73 0.31 2.76
CA PRO A 182 11.41 -0.77 1.85
C PRO A 182 10.50 -0.32 0.70
N PHE A 183 9.53 0.57 0.95
CA PHE A 183 8.61 1.08 -0.08
C PHE A 183 9.36 1.87 -1.17
N LEU A 184 10.19 2.85 -0.78
CA LEU A 184 10.97 3.67 -1.70
C LEU A 184 11.97 2.83 -2.48
N ARG A 185 12.69 1.93 -1.80
CA ARG A 185 13.68 1.06 -2.42
C ARG A 185 13.08 0.03 -3.35
N THR A 186 11.89 -0.48 -3.05
CA THR A 186 11.14 -1.35 -3.99
C THR A 186 10.83 -0.58 -5.28
N ALA A 187 10.26 0.62 -5.17
CA ALA A 187 9.93 1.44 -6.32
C ALA A 187 11.18 1.76 -7.16
N PHE A 188 12.27 2.15 -6.52
CA PHE A 188 13.54 2.43 -7.19
C PHE A 188 14.16 1.19 -7.85
N CYS A 189 14.18 0.03 -7.17
CA CYS A 189 14.69 -1.21 -7.74
C CYS A 189 13.91 -1.67 -8.98
N LEU A 190 12.59 -1.47 -9.02
CA LEU A 190 11.80 -1.78 -10.22
C LEU A 190 12.31 -0.98 -11.43
N GLU A 191 12.66 0.30 -11.24
CA GLU A 191 13.22 1.14 -12.31
C GLU A 191 14.63 0.72 -12.71
N VAL A 192 15.48 0.35 -11.73
CA VAL A 192 16.82 -0.22 -12.00
C VAL A 192 16.70 -1.54 -12.79
N PHE A 193 15.78 -2.41 -12.42
CA PHE A 193 15.54 -3.68 -13.12
C PHE A 193 15.01 -3.44 -14.54
N ARG A 194 14.14 -2.45 -14.72
CA ARG A 194 13.67 -2.03 -16.05
C ARG A 194 14.82 -1.50 -16.92
N GLU A 195 15.64 -0.60 -16.38
CA GLU A 195 16.81 -0.05 -17.07
C GLU A 195 17.78 -1.16 -17.50
N ARG A 196 18.01 -2.14 -16.63
CA ARG A 196 18.90 -3.29 -16.89
C ARG A 196 18.22 -4.42 -17.68
N GLN A 197 17.03 -4.17 -18.22
CA GLN A 197 16.28 -5.14 -19.05
C GLN A 197 16.02 -6.49 -18.37
N LEU A 198 15.89 -6.49 -17.06
CA LEU A 198 15.48 -7.65 -16.28
C LEU A 198 13.97 -7.84 -16.28
N LEU A 199 13.24 -6.75 -16.47
CA LEU A 199 11.79 -6.74 -16.62
C LEU A 199 11.36 -5.64 -17.59
N THR A 200 10.16 -5.79 -18.15
CA THR A 200 9.43 -4.69 -18.76
C THR A 200 8.39 -4.16 -17.78
N LEU A 201 8.20 -2.86 -17.77
CA LEU A 201 7.28 -2.18 -16.87
C LEU A 201 6.56 -1.09 -17.67
N ARG A 202 5.22 -1.12 -17.66
CA ARG A 202 4.37 -0.08 -18.22
C ARG A 202 3.34 0.34 -17.18
N GLN A 203 3.22 1.63 -16.98
CA GLN A 203 2.24 2.20 -16.06
C GLN A 203 1.22 3.02 -16.86
N GLU A 204 -0.06 2.76 -16.62
CA GLU A 204 -1.20 3.49 -17.20
C GLU A 204 -2.15 3.88 -16.07
N GLY A 205 -2.13 5.15 -15.66
CA GLY A 205 -2.86 5.62 -14.49
C GLY A 205 -2.43 4.89 -13.23
N ASP A 206 -3.41 4.27 -12.56
CA ASP A 206 -3.19 3.50 -11.31
C ASP A 206 -2.76 2.05 -11.56
N THR A 207 -2.66 1.62 -12.80
CA THR A 207 -2.36 0.23 -13.18
C THR A 207 -0.92 0.11 -13.69
N ILE A 208 -0.26 -0.99 -13.33
CA ILE A 208 1.07 -1.36 -13.79
C ILE A 208 1.04 -2.75 -14.43
N SER A 209 1.74 -2.90 -15.56
CA SER A 209 1.98 -4.18 -16.20
C SER A 209 3.46 -4.52 -16.13
N ILE A 210 3.78 -5.70 -15.61
CA ILE A 210 5.15 -6.20 -15.41
C ILE A 210 5.30 -7.55 -16.10
N THR A 211 6.40 -7.72 -16.85
CA THR A 211 6.82 -9.02 -17.40
C THR A 211 8.30 -9.21 -17.12
N LEU A 212 8.69 -10.37 -16.59
CA LEU A 212 10.07 -10.70 -16.31
C LEU A 212 10.78 -11.16 -17.60
N THR A 213 11.90 -10.54 -17.91
CA THR A 213 12.71 -10.82 -19.12
C THR A 213 14.14 -11.28 -18.79
N GLY A 214 14.51 -11.18 -17.50
CA GLY A 214 15.86 -11.44 -16.99
C GLY A 214 16.04 -12.78 -16.30
N GLN A 215 15.05 -13.69 -16.31
CA GLN A 215 15.18 -14.99 -15.67
C GLN A 215 16.38 -15.78 -16.22
N GLY A 216 17.22 -16.29 -15.30
CA GLY A 216 18.45 -17.01 -15.66
C GLY A 216 19.60 -16.16 -16.19
N LYS A 217 19.47 -14.82 -16.28
CA LYS A 217 20.54 -13.91 -16.71
C LYS A 217 21.37 -13.44 -15.53
N HIS A 218 22.68 -13.39 -15.73
CA HIS A 218 23.61 -12.71 -14.82
C HIS A 218 23.76 -11.25 -15.27
N VAL A 219 23.16 -10.32 -14.54
CA VAL A 219 23.21 -8.88 -14.83
C VAL A 219 23.92 -8.15 -13.69
N ARG A 220 24.85 -7.29 -14.03
CA ARG A 220 25.53 -6.41 -13.07
C ARG A 220 24.68 -5.18 -12.82
N LEU A 221 24.03 -5.10 -11.66
CA LEU A 221 23.20 -3.94 -11.32
C LEU A 221 24.02 -2.68 -11.12
N GLU A 222 25.29 -2.80 -10.73
CA GLU A 222 26.21 -1.69 -10.55
C GLU A 222 26.46 -0.87 -11.83
N GLU A 223 26.15 -1.43 -13.00
CA GLU A 223 26.20 -0.73 -14.29
C GLU A 223 24.94 0.10 -14.58
N SER A 224 23.96 0.14 -13.68
CA SER A 224 22.80 1.03 -13.78
C SER A 224 23.23 2.49 -13.63
N GLY A 225 22.83 3.34 -14.57
CA GLY A 225 23.06 4.77 -14.50
C GLY A 225 22.41 5.41 -13.27
N TYR A 226 21.24 4.92 -12.86
CA TYR A 226 20.58 5.39 -11.64
C TYR A 226 21.41 5.08 -10.39
N LEU A 227 21.97 3.86 -10.27
CA LEU A 227 22.81 3.49 -9.12
C LEU A 227 24.14 4.26 -9.14
N GLN A 228 24.77 4.43 -10.30
CA GLN A 228 26.01 5.20 -10.43
C GLN A 228 25.78 6.65 -10.04
N GLY A 229 24.71 7.29 -10.51
CA GLY A 229 24.36 8.66 -10.14
C GLY A 229 24.15 8.84 -8.63
N LEU A 230 23.48 7.88 -7.94
CA LEU A 230 23.34 7.93 -6.48
C LEU A 230 24.71 7.81 -5.77
N HIS A 231 25.58 6.93 -6.24
CA HIS A 231 26.93 6.78 -5.67
C HIS A 231 27.76 8.04 -5.84
N GLU A 232 27.68 8.73 -6.99
CA GLU A 232 28.38 10.00 -7.23
C GLU A 232 27.90 11.10 -6.29
N VAL A 233 26.58 11.19 -6.04
CA VAL A 233 25.99 12.16 -5.09
C VAL A 233 26.50 11.92 -3.66
N MET A 234 26.75 10.66 -3.30
CA MET A 234 27.20 10.28 -1.96
C MET A 234 28.71 10.41 -1.75
N GLN A 235 29.50 10.51 -2.82
CA GLN A 235 30.94 10.74 -2.69
C GLN A 235 31.21 12.17 -2.20
N PRO A 236 32.06 12.37 -1.17
CA PRO A 236 32.46 13.70 -0.79
C PRO A 236 33.19 14.34 -1.97
N LYS A 237 32.73 15.54 -2.38
CA LYS A 237 33.50 16.31 -3.37
C LYS A 237 34.94 16.41 -2.89
N ARG A 238 35.90 15.80 -3.59
CA ARG A 238 37.31 16.07 -3.40
C ARG A 238 37.50 17.57 -3.54
N GLY A 239 37.90 18.20 -2.43
CA GLY A 239 38.14 19.62 -2.38
C GLY A 239 39.06 19.99 -3.56
N GLY A 240 38.62 20.94 -4.37
CA GLY A 240 39.49 21.55 -5.35
C GLY A 240 40.60 22.25 -4.61
N ASP A 241 41.84 21.82 -4.84
CA ASP A 241 43.04 22.55 -4.48
C ASP A 241 42.92 23.95 -5.13
N HIS A 242 42.66 24.95 -4.30
CA HIS A 242 43.03 26.30 -4.61
C HIS A 242 44.57 26.35 -4.47
N HIS A 243 45.25 26.22 -5.59
CA HIS A 243 46.58 26.79 -5.71
C HIS A 243 46.43 28.25 -6.15
N ASP A 244 46.92 29.11 -5.28
CA ASP A 244 47.21 30.53 -5.53
C ASP A 244 48.07 30.78 -6.78
#